data_11eb4de7c14f6142dd0c71baf02c3964
#
_entry.id   11eb4de7c14f6142dd0c71baf02c3964
#
_cell.length_a   1.000
_cell.length_b   1.000
_cell.length_c   1.000
_cell.angle_alpha   90.00
_cell.angle_beta   90.00
_cell.angle_gamma   90.00
#
_symmetry.space_group_name_H-M   'P 1'
#
loop_
_entity.id
_entity.type
_entity.pdbx_description
1 polymer ?
#
loop_
_entity_poly.entity_id
_entity_poly.type
_entity_poly.pdbx_seq_one_letter_code
_entity_poly.pdbx_strand_id
1 'polypeptide(L)'
;MPILEKLQPQAVFAQFEQLCAIPHGSGNTKAISDYLVRFAAARGLRHIQDEYNNVVIFCPGTPGYEAAAPVILQGHMDMVCETAPDCAKDMTSEGLDLFVDGDTIGARGTTLGGDDGIAVAMALAILDADDIPHPPLEVVLTVDEETGMLGADALDASVLQGRTMLNLDSEDEGILTVSCAGGNVSVCTLPVTRAAFPGTVLTVTVGGLLGGHSGAEIDKGRGNANQLLGRVLYAVGARTALRVVCADGGLKDNAIPRESRAVITVADPDAAQAAIADMDAALRHEYAAADPDVFVRAEPAQPQMPPMDAASTQRAVCMLCCLPNGIQAMSQDIPGLVQTSLNLGILTTSEQCVQASFCVRSSVATQKEMLVARLRCLMAQLGGSVDVSGDYPAWEYRKDSPLRERMIDVFREQYGHDPKVEAIHAGVECGLFAGKLPGLDCVSFSPDLTEIHTCRERMHIASVQRVWRYTLEVLRRCK
;
A
#
# COMPACT_ATOMS: atom_id res chain seq x y z
N MET A 1 33.62 -13.51 10.98
CA MET A 1 34.08 -12.13 11.21
C MET A 1 32.94 -11.23 10.73
N PRO A 2 32.67 -10.14 11.40
CA PRO A 2 31.67 -9.21 10.96
C PRO A 2 31.98 -8.74 9.52
N ILE A 3 30.97 -8.75 8.65
CA ILE A 3 31.12 -8.43 7.22
C ILE A 3 31.11 -6.91 7.01
N LEU A 4 30.34 -6.21 7.83
CA LEU A 4 30.14 -4.76 7.72
C LEU A 4 31.08 -3.92 8.61
N GLU A 5 31.97 -4.55 9.37
CA GLU A 5 32.83 -3.93 10.40
C GLU A 5 33.64 -2.72 9.90
N LYS A 6 34.01 -2.72 8.61
CA LYS A 6 34.84 -1.66 8.00
C LYS A 6 34.04 -0.50 7.41
N LEU A 7 32.72 -0.64 7.35
CA LEU A 7 31.85 0.38 6.77
C LEU A 7 31.64 1.54 7.74
N GLN A 8 31.43 2.73 7.19
CA GLN A 8 31.07 3.92 7.97
C GLN A 8 29.65 4.37 7.57
N PRO A 9 28.81 4.83 8.52
CA PRO A 9 29.08 4.93 9.98
C PRO A 9 29.08 3.53 10.65
N GLN A 10 30.18 3.23 11.34
CA GLN A 10 30.38 1.89 11.92
C GLN A 10 29.26 1.52 12.91
N ALA A 11 28.80 2.48 13.73
CA ALA A 11 27.73 2.23 14.70
C ALA A 11 26.45 1.72 14.04
N VAL A 12 26.04 2.33 12.91
CA VAL A 12 24.83 1.93 12.17
C VAL A 12 25.00 0.54 11.56
N PHE A 13 26.08 0.31 10.81
CA PHE A 13 26.28 -0.97 10.14
C PHE A 13 26.53 -2.13 11.11
N ALA A 14 27.11 -1.86 12.28
CA ALA A 14 27.24 -2.87 13.33
C ALA A 14 25.89 -3.26 13.91
N GLN A 15 24.97 -2.32 14.13
CA GLN A 15 23.61 -2.63 14.57
C GLN A 15 22.84 -3.37 13.48
N PHE A 16 22.92 -2.93 12.22
CA PHE A 16 22.26 -3.60 11.09
C PHE A 16 22.70 -5.06 10.95
N GLU A 17 24.02 -5.33 11.02
CA GLU A 17 24.53 -6.71 10.97
C GLU A 17 24.02 -7.58 12.14
N GLN A 18 23.84 -7.01 13.33
CA GLN A 18 23.26 -7.73 14.46
C GLN A 18 21.78 -8.02 14.27
N LEU A 19 21.00 -7.10 13.71
CA LEU A 19 19.60 -7.32 13.39
C LEU A 19 19.45 -8.42 12.34
N CYS A 20 20.24 -8.39 11.27
CA CYS A 20 20.25 -9.41 10.22
C CYS A 20 20.61 -10.83 10.72
N ALA A 21 21.30 -10.95 11.85
CA ALA A 21 21.61 -12.25 12.47
C ALA A 21 20.42 -12.87 13.20
N ILE A 22 19.33 -12.12 13.41
CA ILE A 22 18.11 -12.56 14.09
C ILE A 22 17.03 -12.79 13.03
N PRO A 23 16.41 -13.97 12.93
CA PRO A 23 15.23 -14.15 12.09
C PRO A 23 14.09 -13.24 12.55
N HIS A 24 13.56 -12.41 11.61
CA HIS A 24 12.57 -11.38 11.95
C HIS A 24 11.56 -11.10 10.81
N GLY A 25 11.20 -12.13 10.05
CA GLY A 25 10.11 -12.00 9.08
C GLY A 25 8.78 -11.64 9.76
N SER A 26 7.85 -11.02 9.02
CA SER A 26 6.52 -10.70 9.50
C SER A 26 5.85 -11.94 10.11
N GLY A 27 5.21 -11.77 11.27
CA GLY A 27 4.68 -12.87 12.09
C GLY A 27 5.72 -13.61 12.93
N ASN A 28 7.03 -13.38 12.75
CA ASN A 28 8.13 -14.00 13.50
C ASN A 28 9.00 -12.97 14.23
N THR A 29 8.38 -12.00 14.87
CA THR A 29 9.04 -10.79 15.39
C THR A 29 9.48 -10.86 16.86
N LYS A 30 9.10 -11.92 17.59
CA LYS A 30 9.36 -12.03 19.04
C LYS A 30 10.85 -11.95 19.39
N ALA A 31 11.72 -12.61 18.62
CA ALA A 31 13.15 -12.68 18.92
C ALA A 31 13.85 -11.32 18.76
N ILE A 32 13.51 -10.58 17.70
CA ILE A 32 14.04 -9.24 17.45
C ILE A 32 13.46 -8.23 18.45
N SER A 33 12.18 -8.31 18.76
CA SER A 33 11.55 -7.49 19.79
C SER A 33 12.22 -7.66 21.15
N ASP A 34 12.48 -8.91 21.57
CA ASP A 34 13.21 -9.20 22.80
C ASP A 34 14.68 -8.73 22.77
N TYR A 35 15.31 -8.73 21.59
CA TYR A 35 16.64 -8.14 21.42
C TYR A 35 16.61 -6.64 21.69
N LEU A 36 15.64 -5.91 21.15
CA LEU A 36 15.48 -4.47 21.34
C LEU A 36 15.19 -4.11 22.80
N VAL A 37 14.37 -4.90 23.49
CA VAL A 37 14.14 -4.76 24.93
C VAL A 37 15.42 -4.95 25.74
N ARG A 38 16.21 -5.99 25.43
CA ARG A 38 17.52 -6.20 26.08
C ARG A 38 18.49 -5.07 25.79
N PHE A 39 18.51 -4.55 24.57
CA PHE A 39 19.32 -3.40 24.19
C PHE A 39 19.00 -2.18 25.04
N ALA A 40 17.72 -1.83 25.18
CA ALA A 40 17.26 -0.70 25.98
C ALA A 40 17.57 -0.89 27.48
N ALA A 41 17.27 -2.08 28.01
CA ALA A 41 17.53 -2.42 29.43
C ALA A 41 19.01 -2.35 29.79
N ALA A 42 19.92 -2.81 28.92
CA ALA A 42 21.37 -2.75 29.15
C ALA A 42 21.90 -1.32 29.23
N ARG A 43 21.19 -0.34 28.66
CA ARG A 43 21.53 1.09 28.68
C ARG A 43 20.72 1.88 29.70
N GLY A 44 19.90 1.20 30.51
CA GLY A 44 19.06 1.84 31.52
C GLY A 44 17.93 2.72 30.91
N LEU A 45 17.61 2.54 29.67
CA LEU A 45 16.54 3.30 29.00
C LEU A 45 15.16 2.74 29.37
N ARG A 46 14.21 3.65 29.64
CA ARG A 46 12.80 3.28 29.81
C ARG A 46 12.29 2.69 28.49
N HIS A 47 11.59 1.59 28.55
CA HIS A 47 11.02 0.94 27.37
C HIS A 47 9.69 0.27 27.69
N ILE A 48 8.91 0.02 26.65
CA ILE A 48 7.65 -0.71 26.67
C ILE A 48 7.73 -1.76 25.53
N GLN A 49 7.34 -2.99 25.82
CA GLN A 49 7.05 -4.01 24.83
C GLN A 49 5.58 -4.38 25.01
N ASP A 50 4.77 -4.26 23.97
CA ASP A 50 3.35 -4.61 24.01
C ASP A 50 3.10 -6.09 23.67
N GLU A 51 1.84 -6.51 23.73
CA GLU A 51 1.42 -7.89 23.44
C GLU A 51 1.60 -8.29 21.98
N TYR A 52 1.74 -7.35 21.06
CA TYR A 52 2.00 -7.56 19.64
C TYR A 52 3.49 -7.62 19.30
N ASN A 53 4.37 -7.37 20.28
CA ASN A 53 5.83 -7.23 20.19
C ASN A 53 6.31 -5.89 19.63
N ASN A 54 5.48 -4.85 19.51
CA ASN A 54 5.99 -3.51 19.29
C ASN A 54 6.89 -3.08 20.46
N VAL A 55 7.92 -2.27 20.17
CA VAL A 55 8.82 -1.76 21.20
C VAL A 55 8.88 -0.24 21.13
N VAL A 56 8.65 0.42 22.27
CA VAL A 56 8.86 1.87 22.43
C VAL A 56 9.99 2.11 23.41
N ILE A 57 11.03 2.84 23.00
CA ILE A 57 12.18 3.17 23.82
C ILE A 57 12.23 4.69 24.04
N PHE A 58 12.40 5.12 25.28
CA PHE A 58 12.43 6.53 25.66
C PHE A 58 13.86 6.92 26.07
N CYS A 59 14.43 7.93 25.41
CA CYS A 59 15.75 8.48 25.73
C CYS A 59 15.61 9.94 26.14
N PRO A 60 16.17 10.35 27.29
CA PRO A 60 16.23 11.77 27.70
C PRO A 60 16.99 12.62 26.68
N GLY A 61 16.63 13.90 26.55
CA GLY A 61 17.41 14.85 25.76
C GLY A 61 18.83 15.00 26.27
N THR A 62 19.76 15.14 25.35
CA THR A 62 21.17 15.41 25.67
C THR A 62 21.37 16.81 26.26
N PRO A 63 22.54 17.13 26.87
CA PRO A 63 22.80 18.44 27.47
C PRO A 63 22.45 19.59 26.52
N GLY A 64 21.58 20.50 27.01
CA GLY A 64 21.05 21.64 26.25
C GLY A 64 19.81 21.36 25.38
N TYR A 65 19.25 20.14 25.46
CA TYR A 65 18.01 19.73 24.82
C TYR A 65 16.95 19.20 25.79
N GLU A 66 17.20 19.21 27.08
CA GLU A 66 16.37 18.57 28.10
C GLU A 66 14.94 19.14 28.15
N ALA A 67 14.78 20.42 27.75
CA ALA A 67 13.50 21.12 27.72
C ALA A 67 12.85 21.11 26.34
N ALA A 68 13.49 20.52 25.33
CA ALA A 68 12.92 20.42 23.99
C ALA A 68 11.72 19.46 23.97
N ALA A 69 10.81 19.68 23.05
CA ALA A 69 9.71 18.73 22.81
C ALA A 69 10.27 17.37 22.31
N PRO A 70 9.70 16.25 22.76
CA PRO A 70 10.12 14.94 22.30
C PRO A 70 9.95 14.78 20.77
N VAL A 71 10.91 14.10 20.15
CA VAL A 71 10.85 13.69 18.74
C VAL A 71 10.67 12.18 18.68
N ILE A 72 9.75 11.74 17.84
CA ILE A 72 9.51 10.33 17.56
C ILE A 72 10.44 9.93 16.40
N LEU A 73 11.22 8.88 16.59
CA LEU A 73 11.90 8.13 15.53
C LEU A 73 11.12 6.84 15.30
N GLN A 74 10.67 6.59 14.09
CA GLN A 74 9.81 5.45 13.81
C GLN A 74 10.30 4.66 12.61
N GLY A 75 10.21 3.34 12.70
CA GLY A 75 10.44 2.36 11.67
C GLY A 75 9.89 1.00 12.10
N HIS A 76 9.81 0.03 11.19
CA HIS A 76 9.36 -1.32 11.50
C HIS A 76 10.53 -2.30 11.64
N MET A 77 10.33 -3.34 12.45
CA MET A 77 11.39 -4.31 12.74
C MET A 77 11.22 -5.64 12.01
N ASP A 78 10.09 -5.86 11.34
CA ASP A 78 9.88 -7.03 10.50
C ASP A 78 10.38 -6.81 9.08
N MET A 79 10.42 -7.86 8.29
CA MET A 79 10.83 -7.83 6.89
C MET A 79 10.05 -8.85 6.06
N VAL A 80 9.93 -8.60 4.76
CA VAL A 80 9.49 -9.61 3.80
C VAL A 80 10.54 -10.71 3.68
N CYS A 81 10.11 -11.97 3.79
CA CYS A 81 10.96 -13.14 3.67
C CYS A 81 10.76 -13.84 2.33
N GLU A 82 11.60 -13.48 1.34
CA GLU A 82 11.65 -14.14 0.03
C GLU A 82 12.98 -14.86 -0.17
N THR A 83 12.94 -16.03 -0.82
CA THR A 83 14.13 -16.83 -1.14
C THR A 83 14.23 -17.10 -2.62
N ALA A 84 15.47 -17.14 -3.14
CA ALA A 84 15.72 -17.58 -4.51
C ALA A 84 15.37 -19.08 -4.66
N PRO A 85 14.95 -19.55 -5.84
CA PRO A 85 14.53 -20.94 -6.06
C PRO A 85 15.58 -22.01 -5.69
N ASP A 86 16.85 -21.66 -5.71
CA ASP A 86 18.00 -22.50 -5.37
C ASP A 86 18.54 -22.26 -3.95
N CYS A 87 17.94 -21.39 -3.18
CA CYS A 87 18.29 -21.11 -1.79
C CYS A 87 17.56 -22.06 -0.84
N ALA A 88 18.32 -22.78 -0.01
CA ALA A 88 17.77 -23.71 0.98
C ALA A 88 17.67 -23.11 2.40
N LYS A 89 17.91 -21.80 2.56
CA LYS A 89 17.88 -21.14 3.87
C LYS A 89 16.47 -21.10 4.45
N ASP A 90 16.36 -21.48 5.70
CA ASP A 90 15.13 -21.31 6.48
C ASP A 90 15.14 -19.96 7.20
N MET A 91 14.51 -18.95 6.60
CA MET A 91 14.44 -17.61 7.15
C MET A 91 13.62 -17.50 8.44
N THR A 92 12.94 -18.55 8.85
CA THR A 92 12.21 -18.56 10.13
C THR A 92 13.12 -18.87 11.33
N SER A 93 14.29 -19.42 11.09
CA SER A 93 15.23 -19.89 12.12
C SER A 93 16.69 -19.50 11.91
N GLU A 94 17.06 -19.07 10.71
CA GLU A 94 18.43 -18.71 10.34
C GLU A 94 18.56 -17.22 10.02
N GLY A 95 19.62 -16.58 10.52
CA GLY A 95 19.98 -15.20 10.15
C GLY A 95 20.46 -15.10 8.69
N LEU A 96 20.57 -13.86 8.20
CA LEU A 96 20.92 -13.57 6.80
C LEU A 96 22.43 -13.73 6.53
N ASP A 97 22.79 -14.15 5.32
CA ASP A 97 24.17 -14.24 4.85
C ASP A 97 24.52 -12.96 4.07
N LEU A 98 24.96 -11.94 4.77
CA LEU A 98 25.30 -10.65 4.19
C LEU A 98 26.50 -10.71 3.26
N PHE A 99 26.53 -9.83 2.30
CA PHE A 99 27.72 -9.56 1.46
C PHE A 99 27.75 -8.08 1.05
N VAL A 100 28.95 -7.61 0.70
CA VAL A 100 29.18 -6.29 0.13
C VAL A 100 29.61 -6.46 -1.31
N ASP A 101 29.01 -5.72 -2.22
CA ASP A 101 29.36 -5.67 -3.62
C ASP A 101 29.44 -4.22 -4.10
N GLY A 102 30.65 -3.71 -4.26
CA GLY A 102 30.91 -2.30 -4.56
C GLY A 102 30.35 -1.37 -3.48
N ASP A 103 29.40 -0.53 -3.84
CA ASP A 103 28.69 0.39 -2.92
C ASP A 103 27.38 -0.18 -2.39
N THR A 104 27.14 -1.48 -2.48
CA THR A 104 25.89 -2.08 -2.04
C THR A 104 26.09 -3.21 -1.04
N ILE A 105 25.09 -3.36 -0.14
CA ILE A 105 24.93 -4.50 0.75
C ILE A 105 23.74 -5.32 0.24
N GLY A 106 23.85 -6.64 0.29
CA GLY A 106 22.80 -7.59 -0.01
C GLY A 106 22.89 -8.84 0.85
N ALA A 107 21.89 -9.72 0.75
CA ALA A 107 21.87 -11.03 1.37
C ALA A 107 21.91 -12.14 0.29
N ARG A 108 22.61 -13.26 0.56
CA ARG A 108 22.79 -14.34 -0.41
C ARG A 108 21.54 -15.21 -0.49
N GLY A 109 20.87 -15.12 -1.64
CA GLY A 109 19.71 -15.97 -1.94
C GLY A 109 18.43 -15.61 -1.19
N THR A 110 18.43 -14.49 -0.44
CA THR A 110 17.26 -14.02 0.32
C THR A 110 17.07 -12.52 0.15
N THR A 111 15.92 -11.99 0.59
CA THR A 111 15.73 -10.56 0.90
C THR A 111 16.76 -10.12 1.94
N LEU A 112 17.05 -8.81 1.96
CA LEU A 112 18.04 -8.21 2.88
C LEU A 112 17.41 -7.69 4.18
N GLY A 113 16.14 -7.19 4.11
CA GLY A 113 15.52 -6.47 5.22
C GLY A 113 16.18 -5.12 5.48
N GLY A 114 16.70 -4.47 4.43
CA GLY A 114 17.10 -3.06 4.47
C GLY A 114 15.90 -2.18 4.77
N ASP A 115 14.78 -2.53 4.19
CA ASP A 115 13.40 -2.12 4.49
C ASP A 115 12.86 -3.01 5.64
N ASP A 116 12.71 -2.51 6.88
CA ASP A 116 13.13 -1.19 7.37
C ASP A 116 14.23 -1.34 8.47
N GLY A 117 15.00 -2.43 8.40
CA GLY A 117 16.07 -2.71 9.36
C GLY A 117 17.12 -1.60 9.47
N ILE A 118 17.28 -0.77 8.43
CA ILE A 118 18.22 0.36 8.46
C ILE A 118 17.73 1.49 9.38
N ALA A 119 16.42 1.76 9.44
CA ALA A 119 15.85 2.70 10.39
C ALA A 119 16.08 2.24 11.84
N VAL A 120 15.79 0.95 12.09
CA VAL A 120 16.05 0.35 13.41
C VAL A 120 17.53 0.50 13.78
N ALA A 121 18.45 0.18 12.85
CA ALA A 121 19.89 0.30 13.09
C ALA A 121 20.32 1.73 13.36
N MET A 122 19.80 2.72 12.63
CA MET A 122 20.09 4.14 12.87
C MET A 122 19.55 4.59 14.24
N ALA A 123 18.34 4.21 14.59
CA ALA A 123 17.76 4.54 15.90
C ALA A 123 18.59 3.93 17.05
N LEU A 124 18.99 2.66 16.94
CA LEU A 124 19.84 2.03 17.94
C LEU A 124 21.22 2.69 18.05
N ALA A 125 21.82 3.09 16.92
CA ALA A 125 23.11 3.79 16.91
C ALA A 125 23.03 5.17 17.59
N ILE A 126 21.90 5.90 17.45
CA ILE A 126 21.67 7.15 18.18
C ILE A 126 21.51 6.89 19.67
N LEU A 127 20.73 5.87 20.05
CA LEU A 127 20.50 5.51 21.46
C LEU A 127 21.76 5.00 22.19
N ASP A 128 22.74 4.50 21.44
CA ASP A 128 24.02 3.98 21.98
C ASP A 128 25.11 5.04 22.07
N ALA A 129 24.91 6.22 21.49
CA ALA A 129 25.93 7.26 21.44
C ALA A 129 25.81 8.25 22.59
N ASP A 130 26.96 8.63 23.17
CA ASP A 130 27.04 9.65 24.22
C ASP A 130 27.30 11.07 23.68
N ASP A 131 27.66 11.20 22.41
CA ASP A 131 28.15 12.44 21.79
C ASP A 131 27.21 12.99 20.66
N ILE A 132 26.09 12.35 20.40
CA ILE A 132 25.11 12.81 19.43
C ILE A 132 24.08 13.75 20.10
N PRO A 133 24.05 15.06 19.76
CA PRO A 133 23.07 15.98 20.34
C PRO A 133 21.66 15.71 19.79
N HIS A 134 20.67 15.48 20.67
CA HIS A 134 19.29 15.25 20.30
C HIS A 134 18.29 15.71 21.38
N PRO A 135 17.04 16.06 21.03
CA PRO A 135 15.96 16.27 21.99
C PRO A 135 15.59 14.95 22.70
N PRO A 136 14.69 14.95 23.68
CA PRO A 136 14.11 13.69 24.16
C PRO A 136 13.59 12.88 22.99
N LEU A 137 13.93 11.58 22.94
CA LEU A 137 13.51 10.68 21.86
C LEU A 137 12.49 9.66 22.35
N GLU A 138 11.52 9.39 21.50
CA GLU A 138 10.57 8.30 21.59
C GLU A 138 10.78 7.42 20.36
N VAL A 139 11.57 6.35 20.51
CA VAL A 139 11.86 5.43 19.40
C VAL A 139 10.76 4.39 19.36
N VAL A 140 10.00 4.38 18.27
CA VAL A 140 8.85 3.49 18.05
C VAL A 140 9.21 2.49 16.97
N LEU A 141 9.29 1.23 17.36
CA LEU A 141 9.66 0.11 16.50
C LEU A 141 8.46 -0.83 16.41
N THR A 142 7.84 -0.86 15.26
CA THR A 142 6.60 -1.62 15.01
C THR A 142 6.89 -2.99 14.42
N VAL A 143 5.87 -3.83 14.39
CA VAL A 143 5.90 -5.18 13.81
C VAL A 143 4.82 -5.34 12.76
N ASP A 144 5.02 -6.32 11.86
CA ASP A 144 4.03 -6.76 10.88
C ASP A 144 3.50 -5.60 10.01
N GLU A 145 4.39 -4.63 9.67
CA GLU A 145 4.11 -3.58 8.71
C GLU A 145 3.77 -4.20 7.36
N GLU A 146 4.61 -5.09 6.87
CA GLU A 146 4.58 -5.74 5.56
C GLU A 146 3.34 -6.62 5.32
N THR A 147 2.64 -6.98 6.37
CA THR A 147 1.39 -7.75 6.32
C THR A 147 0.15 -6.92 6.63
N GLY A 148 0.27 -5.59 6.59
CA GLY A 148 -0.84 -4.65 6.73
C GLY A 148 -0.77 -3.72 7.92
N MET A 149 0.43 -3.36 8.38
CA MET A 149 0.68 -2.37 9.45
C MET A 149 0.04 -2.76 10.79
N LEU A 150 -0.04 -4.08 11.07
CA LEU A 150 -0.80 -4.61 12.21
C LEU A 150 -0.25 -4.14 13.55
N GLY A 151 1.07 -4.02 13.67
CA GLY A 151 1.71 -3.52 14.88
C GLY A 151 1.37 -2.07 15.16
N ALA A 152 1.51 -1.19 14.15
CA ALA A 152 1.17 0.22 14.30
C ALA A 152 -0.32 0.44 14.57
N ASP A 153 -1.19 -0.41 13.97
CA ASP A 153 -2.63 -0.34 14.26
C ASP A 153 -2.96 -0.75 15.70
N ALA A 154 -2.28 -1.75 16.23
CA ALA A 154 -2.48 -2.23 17.60
C ALA A 154 -1.85 -1.34 18.67
N LEU A 155 -0.76 -0.63 18.35
CA LEU A 155 0.01 0.16 19.31
C LEU A 155 -0.84 1.21 20.04
N ASP A 156 -0.78 1.22 21.37
CA ASP A 156 -1.32 2.32 22.19
C ASP A 156 -0.42 3.55 22.10
N ALA A 157 -0.75 4.46 21.19
CA ALA A 157 0.00 5.70 20.99
C ALA A 157 -0.19 6.73 22.13
N SER A 158 -1.04 6.48 23.13
CA SER A 158 -1.24 7.39 24.28
C SER A 158 0.03 7.53 25.16
N VAL A 159 0.96 6.59 25.05
CA VAL A 159 2.25 6.62 25.75
C VAL A 159 3.22 7.65 25.16
N LEU A 160 2.97 8.15 23.93
CA LEU A 160 3.80 9.08 23.19
C LEU A 160 3.39 10.53 23.45
N GLN A 161 4.38 11.37 23.74
CA GLN A 161 4.23 12.80 23.97
C GLN A 161 4.65 13.64 22.75
N GLY A 162 5.58 13.11 21.95
CA GLY A 162 6.07 13.75 20.74
C GLY A 162 4.97 14.04 19.71
N ARG A 163 5.13 15.15 19.00
CA ARG A 163 4.28 15.55 17.87
C ARG A 163 5.08 15.92 16.64
N THR A 164 6.37 15.59 16.67
CA THR A 164 7.30 15.65 15.55
C THR A 164 7.81 14.24 15.32
N MET A 165 7.60 13.66 14.12
CA MET A 165 7.98 12.29 13.82
C MET A 165 8.86 12.23 12.56
N LEU A 166 10.00 11.60 12.70
CA LEU A 166 10.89 11.16 11.64
C LEU A 166 10.61 9.67 11.40
N ASN A 167 9.95 9.34 10.30
CA ASN A 167 9.80 7.97 9.86
C ASN A 167 10.87 7.70 8.80
N LEU A 168 11.57 6.57 8.92
CA LEU A 168 12.67 6.24 8.02
C LEU A 168 12.34 5.11 7.05
N ASP A 169 11.08 5.00 6.70
CA ASP A 169 10.46 3.93 5.96
C ASP A 169 10.01 4.43 4.56
N SER A 170 11.00 4.82 3.78
CA SER A 170 10.92 5.15 2.34
C SER A 170 12.01 4.37 1.60
N GLU A 171 12.17 4.60 0.28
CA GLU A 171 13.06 3.77 -0.54
C GLU A 171 14.14 4.59 -1.27
N ASP A 172 13.92 5.89 -1.45
CA ASP A 172 14.75 6.78 -2.27
C ASP A 172 15.34 7.93 -1.47
N GLU A 173 16.66 8.11 -1.56
CA GLU A 173 17.35 9.28 -1.01
C GLU A 173 16.93 10.54 -1.73
N GLY A 174 16.68 11.61 -0.98
CA GLY A 174 16.30 12.92 -1.55
C GLY A 174 14.81 13.09 -1.78
N ILE A 175 14.00 12.11 -1.42
CA ILE A 175 12.54 12.23 -1.38
C ILE A 175 12.09 12.43 0.07
N LEU A 176 11.22 13.40 0.29
CA LEU A 176 10.48 13.59 1.53
C LEU A 176 9.02 13.27 1.27
N THR A 177 8.56 12.13 1.78
CA THR A 177 7.15 11.73 1.72
C THR A 177 6.40 12.43 2.85
N VAL A 178 5.32 13.13 2.50
CA VAL A 178 4.60 14.04 3.41
C VAL A 178 3.10 13.80 3.48
N SER A 179 2.63 12.76 2.82
CA SER A 179 1.21 12.37 2.80
C SER A 179 1.06 10.97 2.23
N CYS A 180 0.08 10.22 2.71
CA CYS A 180 -0.29 8.94 2.13
C CYS A 180 -1.82 8.75 2.10
N ALA A 181 -2.28 7.83 1.24
CA ALA A 181 -3.70 7.49 1.21
C ALA A 181 -4.06 6.57 2.38
N GLY A 182 -5.17 6.85 3.03
CA GLY A 182 -5.94 5.87 3.76
C GLY A 182 -6.76 5.01 2.80
N GLY A 183 -7.28 3.89 3.28
CA GLY A 183 -8.04 2.99 2.41
C GLY A 183 -9.01 2.10 3.15
N ASN A 184 -9.81 1.38 2.39
CA ASN A 184 -10.61 0.24 2.84
C ASN A 184 -10.99 -0.68 1.68
N VAL A 185 -11.49 -1.85 2.03
CA VAL A 185 -12.16 -2.75 1.10
C VAL A 185 -13.67 -2.60 1.28
N SER A 186 -14.36 -2.23 0.20
CA SER A 186 -15.83 -2.08 0.18
C SER A 186 -16.46 -3.13 -0.73
N VAL A 187 -17.23 -4.06 -0.17
CA VAL A 187 -17.91 -5.13 -0.90
C VAL A 187 -19.38 -4.78 -1.10
N CYS A 188 -19.75 -4.52 -2.35
CA CYS A 188 -21.12 -4.31 -2.78
C CYS A 188 -21.79 -5.65 -3.09
N THR A 189 -22.84 -6.01 -2.37
CA THR A 189 -23.60 -7.26 -2.56
C THR A 189 -24.99 -6.96 -3.11
N LEU A 190 -25.29 -7.48 -4.30
CA LEU A 190 -26.59 -7.35 -4.98
C LEU A 190 -27.32 -8.70 -4.97
N PRO A 191 -28.41 -8.87 -4.22
CA PRO A 191 -29.24 -10.06 -4.28
C PRO A 191 -29.91 -10.21 -5.64
N VAL A 192 -29.93 -11.44 -6.17
CA VAL A 192 -30.52 -11.76 -7.47
C VAL A 192 -31.54 -12.88 -7.35
N THR A 193 -32.55 -12.82 -8.22
CA THR A 193 -33.48 -13.92 -8.46
C THR A 193 -33.25 -14.49 -9.85
N ARG A 194 -33.56 -15.77 -10.04
CA ARG A 194 -33.30 -16.50 -11.28
C ARG A 194 -34.58 -17.06 -11.85
N ALA A 195 -34.68 -17.05 -13.19
CA ALA A 195 -35.82 -17.57 -13.91
C ALA A 195 -35.38 -18.14 -15.26
N ALA A 196 -36.03 -19.17 -15.72
CA ALA A 196 -35.77 -19.70 -17.05
C ALA A 196 -36.04 -18.63 -18.15
N PHE A 197 -35.12 -18.56 -19.09
CA PHE A 197 -35.24 -17.69 -20.26
C PHE A 197 -34.77 -18.43 -21.51
N PRO A 198 -35.63 -18.60 -22.53
CA PRO A 198 -35.24 -19.26 -23.77
C PRO A 198 -34.33 -18.35 -24.61
N GLY A 199 -33.24 -18.90 -25.13
CA GLY A 199 -32.30 -18.12 -25.95
C GLY A 199 -30.98 -18.84 -26.17
N THR A 200 -30.09 -18.19 -26.89
CA THR A 200 -28.72 -18.66 -27.13
C THR A 200 -27.81 -18.23 -25.97
N VAL A 201 -26.99 -19.17 -25.51
CA VAL A 201 -26.04 -18.90 -24.42
C VAL A 201 -24.69 -18.59 -25.00
N LEU A 202 -24.11 -17.47 -24.55
CA LEU A 202 -22.80 -16.97 -24.97
C LEU A 202 -21.94 -16.69 -23.72
N THR A 203 -20.64 -16.94 -23.79
CA THR A 203 -19.65 -16.36 -22.91
C THR A 203 -19.09 -15.10 -23.57
N VAL A 204 -19.20 -13.97 -22.90
CA VAL A 204 -18.58 -12.69 -23.30
C VAL A 204 -17.34 -12.47 -22.47
N THR A 205 -16.21 -12.20 -23.11
CA THR A 205 -14.92 -11.94 -22.46
C THR A 205 -14.40 -10.56 -22.86
N VAL A 206 -14.05 -9.76 -21.87
CA VAL A 206 -13.22 -8.55 -22.01
C VAL A 206 -11.84 -8.91 -21.48
N GLY A 207 -10.78 -8.71 -22.27
CA GLY A 207 -9.44 -9.11 -21.91
C GLY A 207 -8.36 -8.37 -22.70
N GLY A 208 -7.11 -8.80 -22.53
CA GLY A 208 -5.95 -8.17 -23.17
C GLY A 208 -5.50 -6.87 -22.49
N LEU A 209 -5.99 -6.59 -21.28
CA LEU A 209 -5.64 -5.40 -20.51
C LEU A 209 -4.32 -5.62 -19.72
N LEU A 210 -3.54 -4.56 -19.54
CA LEU A 210 -2.26 -4.62 -18.82
C LEU A 210 -2.46 -4.77 -17.29
N GLY A 211 -3.53 -4.19 -16.75
CA GLY A 211 -3.76 -4.15 -15.30
C GLY A 211 -2.73 -3.30 -14.57
N GLY A 212 -2.49 -3.59 -13.32
CA GLY A 212 -1.51 -2.89 -12.47
C GLY A 212 -1.98 -2.71 -11.04
N HIS A 213 -1.14 -2.09 -10.21
CA HIS A 213 -1.49 -1.79 -8.83
C HIS A 213 -2.47 -0.61 -8.75
N SER A 214 -3.60 -0.79 -8.04
CA SER A 214 -4.69 0.20 -7.98
C SER A 214 -4.36 1.48 -7.21
N GLY A 215 -3.24 1.54 -6.54
CA GLY A 215 -2.67 2.75 -5.93
C GLY A 215 -1.64 3.39 -6.86
N ALA A 216 -0.46 2.77 -6.98
CA ALA A 216 0.70 3.33 -7.67
C ALA A 216 0.52 3.51 -9.19
N GLU A 217 -0.41 2.77 -9.82
CA GLU A 217 -0.58 2.80 -11.28
C GLU A 217 -2.00 3.17 -11.73
N ILE A 218 -2.84 3.67 -10.83
CA ILE A 218 -4.21 4.08 -11.17
C ILE A 218 -4.23 5.29 -12.12
N ASP A 219 -3.16 6.06 -12.15
CA ASP A 219 -2.94 7.22 -13.00
C ASP A 219 -2.58 6.86 -14.45
N LYS A 220 -2.26 5.60 -14.75
CA LYS A 220 -1.84 5.15 -16.09
C LYS A 220 -2.98 5.09 -17.11
N GLY A 221 -4.22 5.33 -16.69
CA GLY A 221 -5.39 5.35 -17.58
C GLY A 221 -5.78 3.98 -18.15
N ARG A 222 -5.32 2.89 -17.53
CA ARG A 222 -5.63 1.52 -17.95
C ARG A 222 -7.09 1.15 -17.72
N GLY A 223 -7.64 0.32 -18.60
CA GLY A 223 -9.01 -0.17 -18.51
C GLY A 223 -9.21 -1.13 -17.33
N ASN A 224 -10.37 -1.06 -16.69
CA ASN A 224 -10.83 -2.03 -15.71
C ASN A 224 -11.78 -3.02 -16.38
N ALA A 225 -11.37 -4.29 -16.51
CA ALA A 225 -12.14 -5.31 -17.24
C ALA A 225 -13.56 -5.50 -16.71
N ASN A 226 -13.77 -5.41 -15.39
CA ASN A 226 -15.08 -5.55 -14.76
C ASN A 226 -16.03 -4.42 -15.16
N GLN A 227 -15.53 -3.18 -15.17
CA GLN A 227 -16.32 -2.02 -15.61
C GLN A 227 -16.60 -2.07 -17.11
N LEU A 228 -15.60 -2.43 -17.92
CA LEU A 228 -15.77 -2.56 -19.37
C LEU A 228 -16.77 -3.66 -19.73
N LEU A 229 -16.78 -4.79 -18.99
CA LEU A 229 -17.80 -5.82 -19.14
C LEU A 229 -19.20 -5.26 -18.91
N GLY A 230 -19.40 -4.41 -17.90
CA GLY A 230 -20.67 -3.72 -17.66
C GLY A 230 -21.14 -2.91 -18.89
N ARG A 231 -20.23 -2.16 -19.54
CA ARG A 231 -20.53 -1.41 -20.78
C ARG A 231 -20.94 -2.34 -21.92
N VAL A 232 -20.24 -3.46 -22.09
CA VAL A 232 -20.57 -4.47 -23.13
C VAL A 232 -21.96 -5.06 -22.89
N LEU A 233 -22.27 -5.47 -21.65
CA LEU A 233 -23.58 -6.03 -21.30
C LEU A 233 -24.72 -5.03 -21.53
N TYR A 234 -24.48 -3.76 -21.21
CA TYR A 234 -25.44 -2.68 -21.50
C TYR A 234 -25.69 -2.52 -23.00
N ALA A 235 -24.62 -2.50 -23.81
CA ALA A 235 -24.74 -2.39 -25.27
C ALA A 235 -25.47 -3.57 -25.88
N VAL A 236 -25.25 -4.80 -25.43
CA VAL A 236 -25.99 -6.00 -25.84
C VAL A 236 -27.46 -5.89 -25.45
N GLY A 237 -27.75 -5.52 -24.20
CA GLY A 237 -29.10 -5.36 -23.67
C GLY A 237 -29.93 -4.28 -24.40
N ALA A 238 -29.28 -3.29 -25.01
CA ALA A 238 -29.93 -2.26 -25.83
C ALA A 238 -30.38 -2.78 -27.21
N ARG A 239 -29.84 -3.92 -27.68
CA ARG A 239 -30.15 -4.49 -29.00
C ARG A 239 -31.00 -5.74 -28.95
N THR A 240 -30.89 -6.52 -27.88
CA THR A 240 -31.67 -7.76 -27.74
C THR A 240 -32.01 -8.01 -26.28
N ALA A 241 -33.06 -8.79 -26.04
CA ALA A 241 -33.39 -9.22 -24.69
C ALA A 241 -32.25 -10.08 -24.13
N LEU A 242 -31.67 -9.61 -23.03
CA LEU A 242 -30.51 -10.18 -22.36
C LEU A 242 -30.89 -10.70 -20.97
N ARG A 243 -30.28 -11.82 -20.56
CA ARG A 243 -30.25 -12.31 -19.20
C ARG A 243 -28.80 -12.69 -18.81
N VAL A 244 -28.31 -12.18 -17.72
CA VAL A 244 -27.00 -12.56 -17.17
C VAL A 244 -27.13 -13.88 -16.40
N VAL A 245 -26.25 -14.83 -16.66
CA VAL A 245 -26.12 -16.06 -15.89
C VAL A 245 -25.13 -15.84 -14.75
N CYS A 246 -23.91 -15.43 -15.09
CA CYS A 246 -22.88 -15.00 -14.16
C CYS A 246 -21.98 -13.93 -14.81
N ALA A 247 -21.28 -13.18 -13.97
CA ALA A 247 -20.24 -12.24 -14.34
C ALA A 247 -19.14 -12.30 -13.29
N ASP A 248 -17.90 -12.58 -13.72
CA ASP A 248 -16.77 -12.81 -12.83
C ASP A 248 -15.49 -12.21 -13.41
N GLY A 249 -14.65 -11.62 -12.58
CA GLY A 249 -13.38 -11.03 -13.02
C GLY A 249 -12.54 -10.47 -11.90
N GLY A 250 -11.21 -10.43 -12.12
CA GLY A 250 -10.24 -9.98 -11.14
C GLY A 250 -9.96 -11.01 -10.04
N LEU A 251 -8.80 -10.86 -9.38
CA LEU A 251 -8.31 -11.81 -8.37
C LEU A 251 -7.99 -11.13 -7.03
N LYS A 252 -7.67 -9.84 -7.06
CA LYS A 252 -7.31 -9.03 -5.87
C LYS A 252 -7.99 -7.66 -5.97
N ASP A 253 -8.44 -7.13 -4.85
CA ASP A 253 -9.10 -5.83 -4.77
C ASP A 253 -8.15 -4.67 -5.10
N ASN A 254 -6.86 -4.79 -4.72
CA ASN A 254 -5.83 -3.81 -4.99
C ASN A 254 -5.14 -3.93 -6.36
N ALA A 255 -5.65 -4.79 -7.26
CA ALA A 255 -5.16 -4.92 -8.62
C ALA A 255 -6.24 -4.52 -9.64
N ILE A 256 -5.84 -3.77 -10.68
CA ILE A 256 -6.72 -3.43 -11.80
C ILE A 256 -6.96 -4.71 -12.62
N PRO A 257 -8.22 -5.17 -12.79
CA PRO A 257 -8.52 -6.44 -13.45
C PRO A 257 -8.13 -6.42 -14.93
N ARG A 258 -7.39 -7.45 -15.36
CA ARG A 258 -6.94 -7.64 -16.75
C ARG A 258 -7.97 -8.33 -17.64
N GLU A 259 -8.86 -9.10 -17.03
CA GLU A 259 -9.87 -9.90 -17.71
C GLU A 259 -11.14 -9.98 -16.86
N SER A 260 -12.28 -9.99 -17.55
CA SER A 260 -13.59 -10.24 -16.95
C SER A 260 -14.46 -11.00 -17.94
N ARG A 261 -15.32 -11.89 -17.44
CA ARG A 261 -16.20 -12.75 -18.24
C ARG A 261 -17.62 -12.72 -17.73
N ALA A 262 -18.56 -12.78 -18.66
CA ALA A 262 -19.96 -13.04 -18.34
C ALA A 262 -20.52 -14.17 -19.19
N VAL A 263 -21.30 -15.06 -18.58
CA VAL A 263 -22.19 -15.97 -19.30
C VAL A 263 -23.55 -15.31 -19.39
N ILE A 264 -24.05 -15.18 -20.59
CA ILE A 264 -25.35 -14.52 -20.90
C ILE A 264 -26.26 -15.40 -21.73
N THR A 265 -27.55 -15.19 -21.60
CA THR A 265 -28.55 -15.76 -22.51
C THR A 265 -29.21 -14.62 -23.27
N VAL A 266 -29.25 -14.69 -24.60
CA VAL A 266 -29.81 -13.66 -25.50
C VAL A 266 -30.88 -14.24 -26.39
N ALA A 267 -31.92 -13.43 -26.67
CA ALA A 267 -33.00 -13.83 -27.56
C ALA A 267 -32.57 -13.82 -29.04
N ASP A 268 -31.73 -12.84 -29.42
CA ASP A 268 -31.19 -12.69 -30.77
C ASP A 268 -29.67 -12.70 -30.72
N PRO A 269 -29.03 -13.83 -31.09
CA PRO A 269 -27.57 -13.95 -31.04
C PRO A 269 -26.86 -13.08 -32.09
N ASP A 270 -27.47 -12.82 -33.25
CA ASP A 270 -26.83 -12.01 -34.28
C ASP A 270 -26.78 -10.53 -33.87
N ALA A 271 -27.87 -10.02 -33.30
CA ALA A 271 -27.89 -8.68 -32.71
C ALA A 271 -26.89 -8.53 -31.54
N ALA A 272 -26.75 -9.58 -30.73
CA ALA A 272 -25.76 -9.60 -29.63
C ALA A 272 -24.32 -9.58 -30.17
N GLN A 273 -24.00 -10.42 -31.18
CA GLN A 273 -22.66 -10.45 -31.81
C GLN A 273 -22.32 -9.10 -32.46
N ALA A 274 -23.26 -8.47 -33.13
CA ALA A 274 -23.06 -7.14 -33.73
C ALA A 274 -22.75 -6.08 -32.62
N ALA A 275 -23.47 -6.10 -31.50
CA ALA A 275 -23.22 -5.20 -30.39
C ALA A 275 -21.81 -5.41 -29.79
N ILE A 276 -21.38 -6.67 -29.65
CA ILE A 276 -20.08 -7.05 -29.13
C ILE A 276 -18.95 -6.60 -30.06
N ALA A 277 -19.11 -6.80 -31.38
CA ALA A 277 -18.14 -6.36 -32.38
C ALA A 277 -17.96 -4.82 -32.37
N ASP A 278 -19.08 -4.07 -32.27
CA ASP A 278 -19.01 -2.62 -32.17
C ASP A 278 -18.30 -2.16 -30.88
N MET A 279 -18.54 -2.86 -29.77
CA MET A 279 -17.84 -2.56 -28.50
C MET A 279 -16.36 -2.95 -28.56
N ASP A 280 -15.98 -4.06 -29.23
CA ASP A 280 -14.56 -4.38 -29.45
C ASP A 280 -13.85 -3.26 -30.23
N ALA A 281 -14.44 -2.79 -31.33
CA ALA A 281 -13.89 -1.68 -32.10
C ALA A 281 -13.78 -0.39 -31.28
N ALA A 282 -14.81 -0.06 -30.49
CA ALA A 282 -14.80 1.12 -29.64
C ALA A 282 -13.71 1.06 -28.56
N LEU A 283 -13.61 -0.06 -27.84
CA LEU A 283 -12.62 -0.21 -26.76
C LEU A 283 -11.18 -0.24 -27.30
N ARG A 284 -10.93 -0.88 -28.45
CA ARG A 284 -9.61 -0.82 -29.12
C ARG A 284 -9.23 0.61 -29.49
N HIS A 285 -10.17 1.43 -29.87
CA HIS A 285 -9.93 2.84 -30.18
C HIS A 285 -9.66 3.66 -28.90
N GLU A 286 -10.51 3.49 -27.89
CA GLU A 286 -10.42 4.25 -26.63
C GLU A 286 -9.14 3.97 -25.83
N TYR A 287 -8.71 2.70 -25.82
CA TYR A 287 -7.58 2.22 -25.01
C TYR A 287 -6.32 1.94 -25.84
N ALA A 288 -6.24 2.40 -27.09
CA ALA A 288 -5.12 2.12 -27.98
C ALA A 288 -3.73 2.43 -27.42
N ALA A 289 -3.62 3.44 -26.53
CA ALA A 289 -2.37 3.84 -25.90
C ALA A 289 -2.10 3.11 -24.56
N ALA A 290 -3.14 2.91 -23.75
CA ALA A 290 -2.99 2.36 -22.40
C ALA A 290 -3.05 0.83 -22.36
N ASP A 291 -3.87 0.21 -23.24
CA ASP A 291 -4.11 -1.23 -23.32
C ASP A 291 -4.24 -1.66 -24.79
N PRO A 292 -3.13 -1.67 -25.57
CA PRO A 292 -3.17 -1.88 -27.03
C PRO A 292 -3.72 -3.23 -27.45
N ASP A 293 -3.68 -4.24 -26.59
CA ASP A 293 -4.14 -5.60 -26.86
C ASP A 293 -5.58 -5.87 -26.37
N VAL A 294 -6.33 -4.82 -25.96
CA VAL A 294 -7.70 -4.97 -25.47
C VAL A 294 -8.59 -5.61 -26.52
N PHE A 295 -9.43 -6.53 -26.09
CA PHE A 295 -10.41 -7.18 -26.95
C PHE A 295 -11.73 -7.46 -26.21
N VAL A 296 -12.81 -7.54 -27.01
CA VAL A 296 -14.10 -8.09 -26.58
C VAL A 296 -14.50 -9.19 -27.54
N ARG A 297 -14.82 -10.37 -27.03
CA ARG A 297 -15.27 -11.49 -27.86
C ARG A 297 -16.40 -12.26 -27.20
N ALA A 298 -17.18 -12.96 -28.01
CA ALA A 298 -18.21 -13.89 -27.54
C ALA A 298 -18.03 -15.25 -28.18
N GLU A 299 -18.26 -16.29 -27.39
CA GLU A 299 -18.18 -17.68 -27.80
C GLU A 299 -19.43 -18.43 -27.31
N PRO A 300 -19.90 -19.46 -28.05
CA PRO A 300 -21.00 -20.31 -27.59
C PRO A 300 -20.67 -20.96 -26.24
N ALA A 301 -21.66 -21.04 -25.37
CA ALA A 301 -21.46 -21.58 -24.02
C ALA A 301 -22.64 -22.48 -23.59
N GLN A 302 -22.42 -23.18 -22.47
CA GLN A 302 -23.47 -23.89 -21.75
C GLN A 302 -23.67 -23.23 -20.38
N PRO A 303 -24.91 -22.95 -19.98
CA PRO A 303 -25.16 -22.33 -18.68
C PRO A 303 -24.95 -23.36 -17.54
N GLN A 304 -24.26 -22.99 -16.49
CA GLN A 304 -24.09 -23.83 -15.31
C GLN A 304 -25.23 -23.67 -14.30
N MET A 305 -26.01 -22.60 -14.43
CA MET A 305 -27.18 -22.31 -13.58
C MET A 305 -28.22 -21.53 -14.40
N PRO A 306 -29.47 -21.43 -13.94
CA PRO A 306 -30.48 -20.58 -14.61
C PRO A 306 -30.04 -19.13 -14.65
N PRO A 307 -30.38 -18.38 -15.71
CA PRO A 307 -30.05 -16.95 -15.78
C PRO A 307 -30.83 -16.16 -14.73
N MET A 308 -30.29 -15.00 -14.38
CA MET A 308 -31.01 -14.00 -13.59
C MET A 308 -32.30 -13.60 -14.29
N ASP A 309 -33.34 -13.30 -13.53
CA ASP A 309 -34.56 -12.71 -14.10
C ASP A 309 -34.28 -11.33 -14.74
N ALA A 310 -35.31 -10.76 -15.39
CA ALA A 310 -35.17 -9.49 -16.10
C ALA A 310 -34.73 -8.35 -15.14
N ALA A 311 -35.37 -8.27 -13.98
CA ALA A 311 -35.11 -7.21 -13.01
C ALA A 311 -33.71 -7.34 -12.38
N SER A 312 -33.29 -8.55 -12.01
CA SER A 312 -31.95 -8.80 -11.47
C SER A 312 -30.86 -8.55 -12.51
N THR A 313 -31.06 -8.97 -13.78
CA THR A 313 -30.14 -8.65 -14.88
C THR A 313 -29.98 -7.14 -15.05
N GLN A 314 -31.11 -6.40 -15.10
CA GLN A 314 -31.07 -4.93 -15.25
C GLN A 314 -30.32 -4.26 -14.09
N ARG A 315 -30.57 -4.70 -12.83
CA ARG A 315 -29.87 -4.17 -11.65
C ARG A 315 -28.37 -4.50 -11.67
N ALA A 316 -27.99 -5.72 -12.06
CA ALA A 316 -26.59 -6.12 -12.16
C ALA A 316 -25.83 -5.31 -13.23
N VAL A 317 -26.43 -5.12 -14.42
CA VAL A 317 -25.85 -4.26 -15.47
C VAL A 317 -25.75 -2.81 -15.00
N CYS A 318 -26.80 -2.27 -14.35
CA CYS A 318 -26.78 -0.93 -13.78
C CYS A 318 -25.69 -0.78 -12.72
N MET A 319 -25.51 -1.76 -11.85
CA MET A 319 -24.44 -1.79 -10.85
C MET A 319 -23.07 -1.66 -11.53
N LEU A 320 -22.75 -2.49 -12.51
CA LEU A 320 -21.45 -2.47 -13.20
C LEU A 320 -21.20 -1.18 -13.99
N CYS A 321 -22.25 -0.57 -14.57
CA CYS A 321 -22.12 0.66 -15.33
C CYS A 321 -22.03 1.93 -14.46
N CYS A 322 -22.70 1.95 -13.30
CA CYS A 322 -22.93 3.17 -12.53
C CYS A 322 -22.11 3.25 -11.25
N LEU A 323 -21.61 2.13 -10.70
CA LEU A 323 -20.66 2.19 -9.59
C LEU A 323 -19.40 2.94 -10.04
N PRO A 324 -18.90 3.90 -9.24
CA PRO A 324 -17.72 4.67 -9.59
C PRO A 324 -16.51 3.73 -9.65
N ASN A 325 -15.54 4.06 -10.51
CA ASN A 325 -14.25 3.38 -10.63
C ASN A 325 -13.18 4.37 -11.11
N GLY A 326 -11.92 4.11 -10.78
CA GLY A 326 -10.78 4.93 -11.16
C GLY A 326 -10.63 6.19 -10.31
N ILE A 327 -9.93 7.18 -10.86
CA ILE A 327 -9.63 8.44 -10.19
C ILE A 327 -10.91 9.26 -9.99
N GLN A 328 -11.12 9.74 -8.78
CA GLN A 328 -12.26 10.59 -8.41
C GLN A 328 -11.84 12.02 -8.10
N ALA A 329 -10.61 12.22 -7.60
CA ALA A 329 -10.02 13.54 -7.40
C ALA A 329 -8.50 13.50 -7.52
N MET A 330 -7.94 14.58 -8.07
CA MET A 330 -6.51 14.89 -8.02
C MET A 330 -6.23 15.87 -6.88
N SER A 331 -5.03 15.79 -6.30
CA SER A 331 -4.61 16.73 -5.26
C SER A 331 -4.55 18.17 -5.80
N GLN A 332 -5.02 19.11 -4.99
CA GLN A 332 -4.91 20.55 -5.29
C GLN A 332 -3.61 21.14 -4.76
N ASP A 333 -2.95 20.45 -3.83
CA ASP A 333 -1.74 20.90 -3.15
C ASP A 333 -0.47 20.28 -3.74
N ILE A 334 -0.53 19.04 -4.23
CA ILE A 334 0.62 18.31 -4.82
C ILE A 334 0.28 17.97 -6.27
N PRO A 335 0.91 18.65 -7.24
CA PRO A 335 0.66 18.42 -8.66
C PRO A 335 0.95 16.96 -9.08
N GLY A 336 0.04 16.39 -9.87
CA GLY A 336 0.18 15.01 -10.38
C GLY A 336 -0.24 13.90 -9.41
N LEU A 337 -0.45 14.20 -8.13
CA LEU A 337 -0.88 13.20 -7.16
C LEU A 337 -2.36 12.88 -7.31
N VAL A 338 -2.67 11.59 -7.42
CA VAL A 338 -4.05 11.11 -7.24
C VAL A 338 -4.41 11.22 -5.76
N GLN A 339 -5.43 12.00 -5.44
CA GLN A 339 -5.90 12.20 -4.07
C GLN A 339 -6.90 11.14 -3.65
N THR A 340 -7.85 10.81 -4.55
CA THR A 340 -8.99 9.94 -4.23
C THR A 340 -9.29 9.05 -5.41
N SER A 341 -9.36 7.74 -5.19
CA SER A 341 -9.70 6.75 -6.21
C SER A 341 -10.40 5.54 -5.60
N LEU A 342 -10.99 4.72 -6.45
CA LEU A 342 -11.40 3.37 -6.11
C LEU A 342 -11.23 2.46 -7.32
N ASN A 343 -11.00 1.18 -7.05
CA ASN A 343 -10.80 0.14 -8.07
C ASN A 343 -11.78 -1.00 -7.85
N LEU A 344 -12.62 -1.30 -8.84
CA LEU A 344 -13.43 -2.52 -8.88
C LEU A 344 -12.52 -3.72 -9.16
N GLY A 345 -11.88 -4.24 -8.11
CA GLY A 345 -10.83 -5.26 -8.22
C GLY A 345 -11.37 -6.66 -8.45
N ILE A 346 -12.48 -7.04 -7.79
CA ILE A 346 -13.05 -8.38 -7.86
C ILE A 346 -14.54 -8.30 -8.17
N LEU A 347 -14.99 -9.11 -9.14
CA LEU A 347 -16.39 -9.34 -9.45
C LEU A 347 -16.65 -10.83 -9.37
N THR A 348 -17.67 -11.24 -8.60
CA THR A 348 -18.07 -12.64 -8.46
C THR A 348 -19.59 -12.81 -8.48
N THR A 349 -20.05 -13.95 -9.00
CA THR A 349 -21.46 -14.29 -9.01
C THR A 349 -21.70 -15.63 -8.35
N SER A 350 -22.65 -15.67 -7.43
CA SER A 350 -23.21 -16.90 -6.83
C SER A 350 -24.62 -17.16 -7.33
N GLU A 351 -25.25 -18.21 -6.84
CA GLU A 351 -26.66 -18.46 -7.13
C GLU A 351 -27.58 -17.35 -6.62
N GLN A 352 -27.22 -16.67 -5.54
CA GLN A 352 -28.09 -15.75 -4.80
C GLN A 352 -27.70 -14.29 -4.96
N CYS A 353 -26.47 -13.98 -5.32
CA CYS A 353 -25.99 -12.58 -5.42
C CYS A 353 -24.88 -12.39 -6.44
N VAL A 354 -24.69 -11.12 -6.83
CA VAL A 354 -23.48 -10.61 -7.47
C VAL A 354 -22.75 -9.75 -6.46
N GLN A 355 -21.44 -9.95 -6.32
CA GLN A 355 -20.58 -9.15 -5.45
C GLN A 355 -19.53 -8.40 -6.26
N ALA A 356 -19.36 -7.13 -5.93
CA ALA A 356 -18.33 -6.25 -6.48
C ALA A 356 -17.47 -5.70 -5.34
N SER A 357 -16.21 -6.10 -5.29
CA SER A 357 -15.25 -5.67 -4.26
C SER A 357 -14.39 -4.52 -4.78
N PHE A 358 -14.33 -3.46 -3.99
CA PHE A 358 -13.59 -2.23 -4.29
C PHE A 358 -12.46 -2.02 -3.28
N CYS A 359 -11.24 -1.70 -3.78
CA CYS A 359 -10.22 -1.04 -2.99
C CYS A 359 -10.44 0.47 -3.10
N VAL A 360 -10.82 1.11 -2.00
CA VAL A 360 -11.03 2.57 -1.90
C VAL A 360 -9.81 3.22 -1.29
N ARG A 361 -9.33 4.32 -1.89
CA ARG A 361 -8.16 5.06 -1.40
C ARG A 361 -8.41 6.56 -1.42
N SER A 362 -7.97 7.26 -0.39
CA SER A 362 -7.92 8.72 -0.38
C SER A 362 -6.93 9.24 0.65
N SER A 363 -6.16 10.27 0.30
CA SER A 363 -5.35 11.01 1.26
C SER A 363 -6.16 12.04 2.08
N VAL A 364 -7.48 12.15 1.81
CA VAL A 364 -8.41 13.00 2.57
C VAL A 364 -9.52 12.14 3.15
N ALA A 365 -9.61 12.05 4.48
CA ALA A 365 -10.52 11.15 5.20
C ALA A 365 -11.98 11.32 4.77
N THR A 366 -12.47 12.56 4.70
CA THR A 366 -13.86 12.85 4.32
C THR A 366 -14.18 12.48 2.87
N GLN A 367 -13.19 12.46 1.97
CA GLN A 367 -13.40 12.01 0.59
C GLN A 367 -13.44 10.48 0.51
N LYS A 368 -12.67 9.76 1.34
CA LYS A 368 -12.80 8.31 1.50
C LYS A 368 -14.22 7.94 1.94
N GLU A 369 -14.71 8.61 2.99
CA GLU A 369 -16.08 8.43 3.49
C GLU A 369 -17.14 8.74 2.43
N MET A 370 -16.96 9.80 1.66
CA MET A 370 -17.86 10.17 0.56
C MET A 370 -17.97 9.08 -0.49
N LEU A 371 -16.85 8.41 -0.85
CA LEU A 371 -16.89 7.30 -1.81
C LEU A 371 -17.68 6.11 -1.27
N VAL A 372 -17.47 5.73 -0.02
CA VAL A 372 -18.27 4.68 0.65
C VAL A 372 -19.75 5.06 0.69
N ALA A 373 -20.06 6.32 0.99
CA ALA A 373 -21.44 6.83 0.98
C ALA A 373 -22.07 6.75 -0.42
N ARG A 374 -21.31 7.04 -1.51
CA ARG A 374 -21.79 6.88 -2.89
C ARG A 374 -22.10 5.42 -3.23
N LEU A 375 -21.22 4.48 -2.84
CA LEU A 375 -21.48 3.06 -3.03
C LEU A 375 -22.76 2.64 -2.29
N ARG A 376 -22.90 3.00 -1.02
CA ARG A 376 -24.09 2.71 -0.20
C ARG A 376 -25.37 3.30 -0.80
N CYS A 377 -25.31 4.56 -1.25
CA CYS A 377 -26.45 5.24 -1.84
C CYS A 377 -26.94 4.51 -3.10
N LEU A 378 -26.06 4.16 -4.03
CA LEU A 378 -26.42 3.45 -5.25
C LEU A 378 -26.90 2.02 -4.96
N MET A 379 -26.18 1.28 -4.11
CA MET A 379 -26.58 -0.08 -3.76
C MET A 379 -27.93 -0.15 -3.07
N ALA A 380 -28.26 0.81 -2.23
CA ALA A 380 -29.59 0.92 -1.60
C ALA A 380 -30.71 1.08 -2.66
N GLN A 381 -30.49 1.89 -3.72
CA GLN A 381 -31.45 2.05 -4.82
C GLN A 381 -31.56 0.75 -5.66
N LEU A 382 -30.50 -0.03 -5.75
CA LEU A 382 -30.50 -1.33 -6.45
C LEU A 382 -31.03 -2.50 -5.59
N GLY A 383 -31.32 -2.24 -4.29
CA GLY A 383 -31.77 -3.27 -3.34
C GLY A 383 -30.64 -4.18 -2.86
N GLY A 384 -29.41 -3.67 -2.82
CA GLY A 384 -28.22 -4.31 -2.31
C GLY A 384 -27.67 -3.67 -1.03
N SER A 385 -26.51 -4.16 -0.59
CA SER A 385 -25.79 -3.66 0.60
C SER A 385 -24.31 -3.39 0.30
N VAL A 386 -23.62 -2.71 1.22
CA VAL A 386 -22.18 -2.47 1.18
C VAL A 386 -21.59 -2.78 2.55
N ASP A 387 -20.67 -3.73 2.58
CA ASP A 387 -19.87 -4.08 3.75
C ASP A 387 -18.46 -3.49 3.59
N VAL A 388 -17.92 -2.90 4.67
CA VAL A 388 -16.61 -2.23 4.67
C VAL A 388 -15.72 -2.92 5.68
N SER A 389 -14.48 -3.24 5.26
CA SER A 389 -13.47 -3.87 6.12
C SER A 389 -12.08 -3.32 5.81
N GLY A 390 -11.10 -3.58 6.69
CA GLY A 390 -9.72 -3.15 6.52
C GLY A 390 -9.60 -1.63 6.38
N ASP A 391 -10.39 -0.87 7.15
CA ASP A 391 -10.35 0.59 7.13
C ASP A 391 -9.13 1.10 7.88
N TYR A 392 -8.30 1.90 7.20
CA TYR A 392 -7.15 2.57 7.81
C TYR A 392 -7.15 4.06 7.44
N PRO A 393 -6.61 4.93 8.34
CA PRO A 393 -6.65 6.37 8.16
C PRO A 393 -5.68 6.86 7.09
N ALA A 394 -5.96 8.06 6.58
CA ALA A 394 -5.07 8.80 5.71
C ALA A 394 -4.04 9.60 6.54
N TRP A 395 -2.88 9.82 5.96
CA TRP A 395 -1.97 10.88 6.38
C TRP A 395 -2.18 12.08 5.46
N GLU A 396 -3.00 13.02 5.92
CA GLU A 396 -3.33 14.21 5.14
C GLU A 396 -2.12 15.15 5.00
N TYR A 397 -1.96 15.77 3.84
CA TYR A 397 -0.90 16.75 3.61
C TYR A 397 -1.04 17.95 4.53
N ARG A 398 -0.03 18.20 5.36
CA ARG A 398 0.03 19.35 6.26
C ARG A 398 0.73 20.53 5.56
N LYS A 399 -0.01 21.61 5.28
CA LYS A 399 0.56 22.82 4.61
C LYS A 399 1.65 23.48 5.44
N ASP A 400 1.36 23.72 6.72
CA ASP A 400 2.29 24.32 7.68
C ASP A 400 3.00 23.22 8.48
N SER A 401 4.14 22.74 7.97
CA SER A 401 4.97 21.72 8.62
C SER A 401 6.34 22.30 8.95
N PRO A 402 6.56 22.72 10.21
CA PRO A 402 7.88 23.16 10.67
C PRO A 402 8.97 22.09 10.54
N LEU A 403 8.59 20.81 10.65
CA LEU A 403 9.53 19.71 10.44
C LEU A 403 9.98 19.67 8.98
N ARG A 404 9.06 19.65 8.03
CA ARG A 404 9.37 19.61 6.60
C ARG A 404 10.27 20.77 6.19
N GLU A 405 9.94 22.02 6.59
CA GLU A 405 10.76 23.19 6.27
C GLU A 405 12.18 23.05 6.80
N ARG A 406 12.32 22.59 8.06
CA ARG A 406 13.63 22.29 8.66
C ARG A 406 14.39 21.22 7.88
N MET A 407 13.71 20.16 7.49
CA MET A 407 14.30 19.08 6.70
C MET A 407 14.75 19.54 5.33
N ILE A 408 13.97 20.39 4.65
CA ILE A 408 14.33 21.00 3.36
C ILE A 408 15.60 21.86 3.53
N ASP A 409 15.67 22.70 4.56
CA ASP A 409 16.83 23.55 4.80
C ASP A 409 18.11 22.75 5.06
N VAL A 410 18.03 21.72 5.92
CA VAL A 410 19.16 20.81 6.16
C VAL A 410 19.59 20.10 4.89
N PHE A 411 18.63 19.60 4.12
CA PHE A 411 18.90 18.92 2.86
C PHE A 411 19.61 19.83 1.87
N ARG A 412 19.08 21.06 1.68
CA ARG A 412 19.69 22.06 0.80
C ARG A 412 21.13 22.39 1.20
N GLU A 413 21.41 22.51 2.50
CA GLU A 413 22.75 22.77 2.99
C GLU A 413 23.70 21.58 2.75
N GLN A 414 23.21 20.36 2.89
CA GLN A 414 24.04 19.16 2.74
C GLN A 414 24.26 18.77 1.27
N TYR A 415 23.24 18.94 0.41
CA TYR A 415 23.24 18.42 -0.96
C TYR A 415 23.38 19.54 -2.02
N GLY A 416 23.17 20.80 -1.67
CA GLY A 416 23.24 21.94 -2.60
C GLY A 416 22.01 22.13 -3.48
N HIS A 417 20.93 21.38 -3.26
CA HIS A 417 19.65 21.50 -3.94
C HIS A 417 18.52 21.10 -2.99
N ASP A 418 17.27 21.39 -3.35
CA ASP A 418 16.10 20.98 -2.56
C ASP A 418 15.79 19.48 -2.74
N PRO A 419 15.25 18.82 -1.69
CA PRO A 419 14.70 17.49 -1.83
C PRO A 419 13.42 17.55 -2.66
N LYS A 420 13.00 16.41 -3.19
CA LYS A 420 11.69 16.24 -3.78
C LYS A 420 10.66 16.00 -2.67
N VAL A 421 9.61 16.82 -2.62
CA VAL A 421 8.51 16.62 -1.68
C VAL A 421 7.39 15.86 -2.40
N GLU A 422 7.06 14.67 -1.94
CA GLU A 422 6.10 13.78 -2.57
C GLU A 422 5.03 13.28 -1.59
N ALA A 423 4.03 12.67 -2.16
CA ALA A 423 3.02 11.89 -1.44
C ALA A 423 2.72 10.63 -2.24
N ILE A 424 2.36 9.56 -1.54
CA ILE A 424 2.06 8.29 -2.18
C ILE A 424 0.57 7.96 -2.10
N HIS A 425 0.06 7.31 -3.15
CA HIS A 425 -1.33 6.85 -3.18
C HIS A 425 -1.46 5.40 -2.68
N ALA A 426 -0.73 5.10 -1.60
CA ALA A 426 -0.72 3.84 -0.87
C ALA A 426 -0.76 4.12 0.64
N GLY A 427 -0.97 3.11 1.47
CA GLY A 427 -0.89 3.24 2.93
C GLY A 427 0.56 3.11 3.40
N VAL A 428 0.91 3.85 4.44
CA VAL A 428 2.12 3.70 5.25
C VAL A 428 1.78 3.95 6.71
N GLU A 429 2.62 3.48 7.64
CA GLU A 429 2.37 3.59 9.09
C GLU A 429 2.18 5.04 9.57
N CYS A 430 2.79 6.02 8.88
CA CYS A 430 2.55 7.45 9.14
C CYS A 430 1.06 7.82 9.16
N GLY A 431 0.23 7.16 8.35
CA GLY A 431 -1.22 7.34 8.35
C GLY A 431 -1.87 6.92 9.66
N LEU A 432 -1.48 5.75 10.19
CA LEU A 432 -1.97 5.25 11.48
C LEU A 432 -1.56 6.17 12.63
N PHE A 433 -0.29 6.59 12.65
CA PHE A 433 0.20 7.54 13.67
C PHE A 433 -0.47 8.91 13.57
N ALA A 434 -0.69 9.44 12.36
CA ALA A 434 -1.41 10.70 12.16
C ALA A 434 -2.85 10.61 12.67
N GLY A 435 -3.52 9.46 12.50
CA GLY A 435 -4.84 9.20 13.05
C GLY A 435 -4.87 9.10 14.58
N LYS A 436 -3.82 8.54 15.19
CA LYS A 436 -3.72 8.32 16.65
C LYS A 436 -3.17 9.52 17.42
N LEU A 437 -2.35 10.37 16.77
CA LEU A 437 -1.65 11.50 17.39
C LEU A 437 -2.10 12.83 16.78
N PRO A 438 -3.19 13.45 17.28
CA PRO A 438 -3.67 14.72 16.76
C PRO A 438 -2.56 15.79 16.75
N GLY A 439 -2.41 16.46 15.60
CA GLY A 439 -1.40 17.50 15.42
C GLY A 439 0.01 17.00 15.10
N LEU A 440 0.18 15.71 14.84
CA LEU A 440 1.47 15.14 14.42
C LEU A 440 2.00 15.85 13.18
N ASP A 441 3.27 16.25 13.22
CA ASP A 441 4.07 16.72 12.10
C ASP A 441 5.06 15.61 11.74
N CYS A 442 4.82 14.93 10.62
CA CYS A 442 5.55 13.75 10.21
C CYS A 442 6.15 13.94 8.83
N VAL A 443 7.32 13.38 8.61
CA VAL A 443 7.97 13.23 7.31
C VAL A 443 8.62 11.85 7.25
N SER A 444 8.41 11.14 6.14
CA SER A 444 9.10 9.89 5.84
C SER A 444 10.23 10.13 4.83
N PHE A 445 11.36 9.48 5.04
CA PHE A 445 12.55 9.52 4.19
C PHE A 445 13.43 8.30 4.48
N SER A 446 14.36 7.97 3.59
CA SER A 446 15.29 6.85 3.81
C SER A 446 16.55 6.97 2.98
N PRO A 447 17.55 6.10 3.17
CA PRO A 447 18.58 5.86 2.16
C PRO A 447 18.01 5.11 0.95
N ASP A 448 18.83 5.06 -0.13
CA ASP A 448 18.47 4.30 -1.33
C ASP A 448 18.44 2.79 -1.05
N LEU A 449 17.26 2.21 -1.24
CA LEU A 449 17.00 0.78 -1.27
C LEU A 449 16.49 0.42 -2.67
N THR A 450 16.93 -0.69 -3.22
CA THR A 450 16.52 -1.12 -4.56
C THR A 450 16.09 -2.57 -4.55
N GLU A 451 15.15 -2.91 -5.41
CA GLU A 451 14.59 -4.27 -5.53
C GLU A 451 14.10 -4.85 -4.19
N ILE A 452 13.54 -4.00 -3.31
CA ILE A 452 12.94 -4.43 -2.05
C ILE A 452 11.95 -5.56 -2.27
N HIS A 453 11.68 -6.36 -1.25
CA HIS A 453 10.76 -7.52 -1.29
C HIS A 453 11.17 -8.59 -2.31
N THR A 454 12.43 -8.61 -2.73
CA THR A 454 12.99 -9.65 -3.62
C THR A 454 14.36 -10.14 -3.12
N CYS A 455 14.80 -11.32 -3.60
CA CYS A 455 16.14 -11.83 -3.32
C CYS A 455 17.27 -10.96 -3.93
N ARG A 456 16.94 -9.91 -4.65
CA ARG A 456 17.88 -8.97 -5.25
C ARG A 456 17.94 -7.64 -4.52
N GLU A 457 17.28 -7.52 -3.40
CA GLU A 457 17.28 -6.33 -2.57
C GLU A 457 18.70 -5.84 -2.29
N ARG A 458 18.93 -4.53 -2.44
CA ARG A 458 20.21 -3.87 -2.19
C ARG A 458 20.02 -2.57 -1.42
N MET A 459 20.91 -2.35 -0.45
CA MET A 459 21.04 -1.11 0.30
C MET A 459 22.34 -0.40 -0.08
N HIS A 460 22.26 0.88 -0.43
CA HIS A 460 23.39 1.68 -0.89
C HIS A 460 24.18 2.30 0.25
N ILE A 461 25.46 1.91 0.41
CA ILE A 461 26.33 2.31 1.53
C ILE A 461 26.52 3.83 1.57
N ALA A 462 26.85 4.44 0.43
CA ALA A 462 27.07 5.89 0.38
C ALA A 462 25.78 6.69 0.69
N SER A 463 24.63 6.16 0.31
CA SER A 463 23.33 6.75 0.66
C SER A 463 23.08 6.66 2.17
N VAL A 464 23.28 5.50 2.81
CA VAL A 464 23.19 5.35 4.26
C VAL A 464 24.09 6.37 4.97
N GLN A 465 25.32 6.61 4.49
CA GLN A 465 26.23 7.59 5.06
C GLN A 465 25.71 9.03 4.99
N ARG A 466 25.07 9.40 3.87
CA ARG A 466 24.53 10.74 3.68
C ARG A 466 23.25 10.94 4.49
N VAL A 467 22.34 9.96 4.48
CA VAL A 467 21.08 10.02 5.25
C VAL A 467 21.34 9.98 6.75
N TRP A 468 22.33 9.20 7.20
CA TRP A 468 22.77 9.27 8.61
C TRP A 468 23.15 10.69 9.05
N ARG A 469 24.03 11.36 8.29
CA ARG A 469 24.42 12.75 8.58
C ARG A 469 23.25 13.71 8.54
N TYR A 470 22.35 13.50 7.59
CA TYR A 470 21.13 14.26 7.45
C TYR A 470 20.22 14.11 8.68
N THR A 471 19.97 12.89 9.12
CA THR A 471 19.16 12.57 10.30
C THR A 471 19.74 13.24 11.56
N LEU A 472 21.05 13.13 11.78
CA LEU A 472 21.72 13.74 12.92
C LEU A 472 21.59 15.28 12.92
N GLU A 473 21.74 15.92 11.76
CA GLU A 473 21.62 17.37 11.65
C GLU A 473 20.16 17.84 11.85
N VAL A 474 19.18 17.08 11.36
CA VAL A 474 17.76 17.36 11.62
C VAL A 474 17.46 17.28 13.11
N LEU A 475 17.90 16.21 13.80
CA LEU A 475 17.72 16.06 15.25
C LEU A 475 18.41 17.20 16.03
N ARG A 476 19.63 17.58 15.64
CA ARG A 476 20.36 18.68 16.26
C ARG A 476 19.60 20.01 16.20
N ARG A 477 18.76 20.21 15.16
CA ARG A 477 17.93 21.43 15.01
C ARG A 477 16.55 21.32 15.66
N CYS A 478 16.19 20.18 16.21
CA CYS A 478 14.93 19.99 16.96
C CYS A 478 15.09 20.46 18.41
N LYS A 479 15.12 21.80 18.62
CA LYS A 479 15.22 22.45 19.94
C LYS A 479 13.89 23.07 20.33
#